data_56dbd5c50450df499bb4fb95ed7f7657
#
_entry.id   56dbd5c50450df499bb4fb95ed7f7657
#
_cell.length_a   1.000
_cell.length_b   1.000
_cell.length_c   1.000
_cell.angle_alpha   90.00
_cell.angle_beta   90.00
_cell.angle_gamma   90.00
#
_symmetry.space_group_name_H-M   'P 1'
#
loop_
_entity.id
_entity.type
_entity.pdbx_description
1 polymer ?
#
loop_
_entity_poly.entity_id
_entity_poly.type
_entity_poly.pdbx_seq_one_letter_code
_entity_poly.pdbx_strand_id
1 'polypeptide(L)'
;MKTEILKMLREADGYVSGQQISDKFGVSRTAVWKVIRQLQDEGYQVEAVRNKGYHIVDSPDVITKEELDSQMKTRWAGRNILYYTETDSTNLRIRQAGDEGAPHGTLAVADRQTAGRGRRGRSWSSPAGSSIYMSVLLRPGIVPSKASMLTLVMACSVAEGIKQCLAAEGGEIPQVQ
;
A
#
# COMPACT_ATOMS: atom_id res chain seq x y z
N MET A 1 -12.65 2.78 9.21
CA MET A 1 -13.84 1.97 8.90
C MET A 1 -13.81 1.39 7.48
N LYS A 2 -13.70 2.20 6.40
CA LYS A 2 -13.61 1.69 5.00
C LYS A 2 -12.46 0.69 4.84
N THR A 3 -11.25 1.06 5.23
CA THR A 3 -10.04 0.22 5.21
C THR A 3 -10.22 -1.10 5.97
N GLU A 4 -10.85 -1.06 7.14
CA GLU A 4 -11.08 -2.25 7.96
C GLU A 4 -12.12 -3.21 7.34
N ILE A 5 -13.16 -2.65 6.71
CA ILE A 5 -14.14 -3.44 5.97
C ILE A 5 -13.48 -4.07 4.74
N LEU A 6 -12.69 -3.29 3.98
CA LEU A 6 -11.93 -3.78 2.83
C LEU A 6 -11.01 -4.94 3.23
N LYS A 7 -10.27 -4.79 4.33
CA LYS A 7 -9.41 -5.83 4.89
C LYS A 7 -10.20 -7.09 5.26
N MET A 8 -11.33 -6.93 5.94
CA MET A 8 -12.19 -8.05 6.32
C MET A 8 -12.71 -8.83 5.12
N LEU A 9 -13.10 -8.12 4.04
CA LEU A 9 -13.57 -8.76 2.82
C LEU A 9 -12.46 -9.51 2.07
N ARG A 10 -11.21 -9.02 2.13
CA ARG A 10 -10.04 -9.68 1.52
C ARG A 10 -9.56 -10.90 2.29
N GLU A 11 -9.64 -10.87 3.61
CA GLU A 11 -9.21 -11.97 4.48
C GLU A 11 -10.24 -13.12 4.52
N ALA A 12 -11.43 -12.91 3.98
CA ALA A 12 -12.49 -13.90 3.98
C ALA A 12 -12.39 -14.84 2.78
N ASP A 13 -12.48 -16.15 3.01
CA ASP A 13 -12.56 -17.17 1.97
C ASP A 13 -13.96 -17.23 1.33
N GLY A 14 -14.55 -16.07 0.98
CA GLY A 14 -15.87 -15.99 0.37
C GLY A 14 -16.71 -14.82 0.88
N TYR A 15 -18.03 -15.02 1.01
CA TYR A 15 -18.96 -13.95 1.35
C TYR A 15 -18.96 -13.61 2.84
N VAL A 16 -18.90 -12.33 3.14
CA VAL A 16 -19.07 -11.78 4.49
C VAL A 16 -20.45 -11.14 4.59
N SER A 17 -21.28 -11.58 5.53
CA SER A 17 -22.61 -11.03 5.68
C SER A 17 -22.60 -9.59 6.18
N GLY A 18 -23.54 -8.78 5.72
CA GLY A 18 -23.69 -7.40 6.21
C GLY A 18 -23.92 -7.32 7.72
N GLN A 19 -24.50 -8.39 8.33
CA GLN A 19 -24.66 -8.48 9.78
C GLN A 19 -23.31 -8.68 10.48
N GLN A 20 -22.47 -9.60 9.99
CA GLN A 20 -21.12 -9.81 10.56
C GLN A 20 -20.29 -8.52 10.54
N ILE A 21 -20.35 -7.75 9.43
CA ILE A 21 -19.68 -6.45 9.33
C ILE A 21 -20.27 -5.45 10.33
N SER A 22 -21.61 -5.36 10.42
CA SER A 22 -22.31 -4.49 11.37
C SER A 22 -21.92 -4.78 12.82
N ASP A 23 -21.93 -6.04 13.20
CA ASP A 23 -21.62 -6.49 14.55
C ASP A 23 -20.15 -6.25 14.91
N LYS A 24 -19.22 -6.55 13.98
CA LYS A 24 -17.77 -6.37 14.20
C LYS A 24 -17.40 -4.91 14.40
N PHE A 25 -18.02 -4.00 13.64
CA PHE A 25 -17.66 -2.57 13.67
C PHE A 25 -18.64 -1.69 14.44
N GLY A 26 -19.69 -2.25 15.00
CA GLY A 26 -20.71 -1.50 15.77
C GLY A 26 -21.47 -0.47 14.92
N VAL A 27 -21.72 -0.76 13.64
CA VAL A 27 -22.35 0.16 12.69
C VAL A 27 -23.65 -0.42 12.12
N SER A 28 -24.52 0.44 11.60
CA SER A 28 -25.75 -0.01 10.96
C SER A 28 -25.49 -0.70 9.61
N ARG A 29 -26.39 -1.58 9.18
CA ARG A 29 -26.35 -2.19 7.83
C ARG A 29 -26.34 -1.13 6.71
N THR A 30 -27.03 -0.02 6.92
CA THR A 30 -27.02 1.11 5.97
C THR A 30 -25.63 1.74 5.86
N ALA A 31 -24.89 1.85 6.98
CA ALA A 31 -23.52 2.34 6.95
C ALA A 31 -22.59 1.36 6.22
N VAL A 32 -22.74 0.06 6.43
CA VAL A 32 -22.02 -0.98 5.68
C VAL A 32 -22.30 -0.84 4.18
N TRP A 33 -23.56 -0.77 3.81
CA TRP A 33 -23.96 -0.62 2.39
C TRP A 33 -23.33 0.61 1.75
N LYS A 34 -23.29 1.76 2.45
CA LYS A 34 -22.64 2.99 1.95
C LYS A 34 -21.16 2.77 1.69
N VAL A 35 -20.46 2.06 2.58
CA VAL A 35 -19.04 1.75 2.40
C VAL A 35 -18.83 0.81 1.19
N ILE A 36 -19.69 -0.21 1.04
CA ILE A 36 -19.61 -1.10 -0.12
C ILE A 36 -19.83 -0.34 -1.42
N ARG A 37 -20.81 0.57 -1.45
CA ARG A 37 -21.04 1.44 -2.62
C ARG A 37 -19.84 2.31 -2.91
N GLN A 38 -19.25 2.92 -1.89
CA GLN A 38 -18.04 3.72 -2.05
C GLN A 38 -16.88 2.89 -2.63
N LEU A 39 -16.68 1.66 -2.18
CA LEU A 39 -15.66 0.76 -2.75
C LEU A 39 -15.96 0.44 -4.23
N GLN A 40 -17.23 0.18 -4.59
CA GLN A 40 -17.63 -0.04 -5.96
C GLN A 40 -17.39 1.20 -6.85
N ASP A 41 -17.70 2.40 -6.34
CA ASP A 41 -17.46 3.67 -7.03
C ASP A 41 -15.95 3.95 -7.22
N GLU A 42 -15.10 3.41 -6.34
CA GLU A 42 -13.63 3.45 -6.42
C GLU A 42 -13.04 2.35 -7.32
N GLY A 43 -13.89 1.53 -7.96
CA GLY A 43 -13.49 0.52 -8.93
C GLY A 43 -13.33 -0.91 -8.40
N TYR A 44 -13.59 -1.16 -7.10
CA TYR A 44 -13.60 -2.53 -6.58
C TYR A 44 -14.81 -3.31 -7.12
N GLN A 45 -14.57 -4.51 -7.63
CA GLN A 45 -15.64 -5.40 -8.03
C GLN A 45 -16.13 -6.17 -6.79
N VAL A 46 -17.18 -5.64 -6.16
CA VAL A 46 -17.80 -6.28 -5.00
C VAL A 46 -19.13 -6.87 -5.39
N GLU A 47 -19.22 -8.20 -5.33
CA GLU A 47 -20.48 -8.90 -5.45
C GLU A 47 -21.30 -8.78 -4.17
N ALA A 48 -22.61 -8.54 -4.34
CA ALA A 48 -23.60 -8.53 -3.27
C ALA A 48 -24.65 -9.59 -3.55
N VAL A 49 -24.63 -10.67 -2.80
CA VAL A 49 -25.59 -11.77 -2.96
C VAL A 49 -26.57 -11.80 -1.78
N ARG A 50 -27.87 -11.82 -2.11
CA ARG A 50 -28.92 -11.87 -1.09
C ARG A 50 -28.73 -13.08 -0.18
N ASN A 51 -28.81 -12.86 1.13
CA ASN A 51 -28.63 -13.84 2.20
C ASN A 51 -27.21 -14.43 2.35
N LYS A 52 -26.25 -14.09 1.47
CA LYS A 52 -24.84 -14.48 1.62
C LYS A 52 -24.01 -13.31 2.13
N GLY A 53 -24.15 -12.13 1.53
CA GLY A 53 -23.37 -10.93 1.88
C GLY A 53 -22.55 -10.40 0.73
N TYR A 54 -21.34 -9.93 1.02
CA TYR A 54 -20.42 -9.24 0.12
C TYR A 54 -19.15 -10.05 -0.07
N HIS A 55 -18.66 -10.09 -1.30
CA HIS A 55 -17.40 -10.72 -1.67
C HIS A 55 -16.65 -9.85 -2.67
N ILE A 56 -15.34 -9.65 -2.48
CA ILE A 56 -14.49 -8.96 -3.44
C ILE A 56 -14.09 -9.98 -4.53
N VAL A 57 -14.46 -9.69 -5.77
CA VAL A 57 -14.09 -10.48 -6.94
C VAL A 57 -12.80 -9.97 -7.55
N ASP A 58 -12.65 -8.62 -7.60
CA ASP A 58 -11.50 -7.99 -8.20
C ASP A 58 -11.23 -6.62 -7.55
N SER A 59 -9.99 -6.17 -7.62
CA SER A 59 -9.52 -4.89 -7.07
C SER A 59 -8.96 -4.01 -8.17
N PRO A 60 -9.18 -2.69 -8.14
CA PRO A 60 -8.59 -1.79 -9.12
C PRO A 60 -7.06 -1.78 -8.98
N ASP A 61 -6.37 -1.64 -10.11
CA ASP A 61 -4.91 -1.44 -10.14
C ASP A 61 -4.55 0.00 -9.76
N VAL A 62 -4.72 0.32 -8.48
CA VAL A 62 -4.45 1.65 -7.93
C VAL A 62 -3.65 1.55 -6.63
N ILE A 63 -2.82 2.55 -6.39
CA ILE A 63 -2.12 2.71 -5.12
C ILE A 63 -2.83 3.81 -4.34
N THR A 64 -3.60 3.42 -3.33
CA THR A 64 -4.23 4.33 -2.37
C THR A 64 -3.78 4.00 -0.95
N LYS A 65 -4.02 4.93 -0.02
CA LYS A 65 -3.72 4.65 1.39
C LYS A 65 -4.52 3.45 1.91
N GLU A 66 -5.79 3.37 1.56
CA GLU A 66 -6.69 2.27 1.95
C GLU A 66 -6.22 0.94 1.39
N GLU A 67 -5.78 0.94 0.13
CA GLU A 67 -5.25 -0.25 -0.52
C GLU A 67 -4.01 -0.76 0.21
N LEU A 68 -3.03 0.11 0.43
CA LEU A 68 -1.81 -0.22 1.16
C LEU A 68 -2.09 -0.70 2.59
N ASP A 69 -2.90 0.04 3.35
CA ASP A 69 -3.25 -0.31 4.74
C ASP A 69 -3.98 -1.66 4.81
N SER A 70 -4.84 -1.98 3.81
CA SER A 70 -5.62 -3.23 3.80
C SER A 70 -4.76 -4.47 3.55
N GLN A 71 -3.64 -4.33 2.83
CA GLN A 71 -2.74 -5.43 2.49
C GLN A 71 -1.51 -5.53 3.41
N MET A 72 -1.28 -4.54 4.28
CA MET A 72 -0.08 -4.45 5.08
C MET A 72 0.01 -5.54 6.16
N LYS A 73 0.89 -6.51 5.96
CA LYS A 73 1.15 -7.63 6.89
C LYS A 73 2.47 -7.51 7.64
N THR A 74 3.27 -6.48 7.37
CA THR A 74 4.58 -6.26 7.97
C THR A 74 4.49 -5.98 9.46
N ARG A 75 5.58 -6.23 10.21
CA ARG A 75 5.63 -5.97 11.65
C ARG A 75 5.96 -4.51 11.99
N TRP A 76 6.77 -3.84 11.16
CA TRP A 76 7.26 -2.48 11.43
C TRP A 76 7.25 -1.56 10.20
N ALA A 77 7.69 -2.02 9.03
CA ALA A 77 7.73 -1.21 7.82
C ALA A 77 6.31 -0.93 7.30
N GLY A 78 5.99 0.31 6.98
CA GLY A 78 4.70 0.70 6.44
C GLY A 78 3.55 0.74 7.44
N ARG A 79 3.81 0.67 8.76
CA ARG A 79 2.76 0.88 9.78
C ARG A 79 2.32 2.34 9.87
N ASN A 80 3.14 3.25 9.41
CA ASN A 80 2.82 4.65 9.23
C ASN A 80 3.03 4.99 7.75
N ILE A 81 1.96 5.31 7.02
CA ILE A 81 1.97 5.60 5.59
C ILE A 81 1.52 7.04 5.36
N LEU A 82 2.40 7.81 4.73
CA LEU A 82 2.13 9.14 4.21
C LEU A 82 1.83 8.97 2.71
N TYR A 83 0.56 8.97 2.36
CA TYR A 83 0.11 8.84 0.98
C TYR A 83 -0.18 10.20 0.35
N TYR A 84 0.24 10.35 -0.89
CA TYR A 84 0.05 11.55 -1.71
C TYR A 84 -0.46 11.15 -3.10
N THR A 85 -1.58 11.71 -3.55
CA THR A 85 -1.98 11.60 -4.96
C THR A 85 -0.94 12.29 -5.85
N GLU A 86 -0.45 13.46 -5.41
CA GLU A 86 0.66 14.16 -6.06
C GLU A 86 1.57 14.80 -5.00
N THR A 87 2.86 14.76 -5.22
CA THR A 87 3.86 15.48 -4.41
C THR A 87 5.06 15.91 -5.27
N ASP A 88 5.93 16.73 -4.72
CA ASP A 88 7.20 17.06 -5.35
C ASP A 88 8.13 15.83 -5.42
N SER A 89 8.42 15.20 -4.27
CA SER A 89 9.23 13.99 -4.19
C SER A 89 8.98 13.26 -2.88
N THR A 90 8.76 11.94 -2.96
CA THR A 90 8.64 11.09 -1.76
C THR A 90 9.88 11.14 -0.87
N ASN A 91 11.08 11.33 -1.47
CA ASN A 91 12.32 11.52 -0.71
C ASN A 91 12.32 12.80 0.13
N LEU A 92 11.76 13.89 -0.38
CA LEU A 92 11.63 15.13 0.40
C LEU A 92 10.61 14.97 1.51
N ARG A 93 9.47 14.34 1.21
CA ARG A 93 8.40 14.11 2.20
C ARG A 93 8.87 13.22 3.34
N ILE A 94 9.57 12.11 3.03
CA ILE A 94 10.04 11.21 4.08
C ILE A 94 11.15 11.84 4.93
N ARG A 95 11.99 12.69 4.33
CA ARG A 95 13.00 13.45 5.06
C ARG A 95 12.35 14.43 6.03
N GLN A 96 11.40 15.24 5.56
CA GLN A 96 10.63 16.16 6.40
C GLN A 96 9.95 15.42 7.56
N ALA A 97 9.25 14.32 7.26
CA ALA A 97 8.63 13.49 8.31
C ALA A 97 9.66 12.96 9.31
N GLY A 98 10.86 12.62 8.84
CA GLY A 98 11.98 12.20 9.69
C GLY A 98 12.45 13.29 10.65
N ASP A 99 12.55 14.53 10.17
CA ASP A 99 12.91 15.72 10.95
C ASP A 99 11.79 16.06 11.97
N GLU A 100 10.54 15.81 11.64
CA GLU A 100 9.36 15.96 12.50
C GLU A 100 9.16 14.81 13.50
N GLY A 101 10.06 13.82 13.52
CA GLY A 101 10.04 12.72 14.48
C GLY A 101 9.24 11.48 14.06
N ALA A 102 8.90 11.33 12.79
CA ALA A 102 8.21 10.13 12.32
C ALA A 102 8.96 8.84 12.72
N PRO A 103 8.24 7.73 13.04
CA PRO A 103 8.85 6.50 13.51
C PRO A 103 9.64 5.78 12.40
N HIS A 104 10.58 4.92 12.84
CA HIS A 104 11.27 3.99 11.96
C HIS A 104 10.26 3.15 11.16
N GLY A 105 10.50 2.96 9.87
CA GLY A 105 9.62 2.21 8.98
C GLY A 105 8.47 3.03 8.38
N THR A 106 8.38 4.34 8.64
CA THR A 106 7.42 5.22 7.96
C THR A 106 7.66 5.16 6.44
N LEU A 107 6.60 5.03 5.66
CA LEU A 107 6.61 5.12 4.19
C LEU A 107 6.02 6.44 3.72
N ALA A 108 6.67 7.08 2.75
CA ALA A 108 6.04 8.08 1.90
C ALA A 108 5.78 7.46 0.53
N VAL A 109 4.53 7.45 0.10
CA VAL A 109 4.10 6.85 -1.18
C VAL A 109 3.35 7.90 -1.98
N ALA A 110 3.60 7.96 -3.29
CA ALA A 110 2.91 8.88 -4.18
C ALA A 110 2.48 8.18 -5.47
N ASP A 111 1.32 8.56 -6.01
CA ASP A 111 0.91 8.15 -7.35
C ASP A 111 1.64 8.96 -8.44
N ARG A 112 1.96 10.24 -8.14
CA ARG A 112 2.71 11.12 -9.04
C ARG A 112 3.75 11.95 -8.30
N GLN A 113 4.91 12.19 -8.95
CA GLN A 113 5.89 13.17 -8.48
C GLN A 113 6.13 14.26 -9.53
N THR A 114 6.07 15.53 -9.12
CA THR A 114 6.32 16.69 -9.99
C THR A 114 7.80 17.06 -10.06
N ALA A 115 8.59 16.65 -9.07
CA ALA A 115 10.04 16.90 -8.99
C ALA A 115 10.79 15.64 -8.53
N GLY A 116 10.52 14.51 -9.17
CA GLY A 116 11.21 13.25 -8.93
C GLY A 116 12.72 13.39 -9.09
N ARG A 117 13.50 12.78 -8.17
CA ARG A 117 14.95 12.96 -8.11
C ARG A 117 15.71 11.69 -8.41
N GLY A 118 16.53 11.72 -9.42
CA GLY A 118 17.54 10.73 -9.74
C GLY A 118 18.89 11.02 -9.06
N ARG A 119 19.86 10.13 -9.24
CA ARG A 119 21.24 10.31 -8.75
C ARG A 119 21.94 11.48 -9.45
N ARG A 120 22.84 12.15 -8.75
CA ARG A 120 23.65 13.27 -9.25
C ARG A 120 22.81 14.45 -9.77
N GLY A 121 21.67 14.74 -9.11
CA GLY A 121 20.84 15.89 -9.48
C GLY A 121 20.00 15.72 -10.75
N ARG A 122 19.96 14.53 -11.35
CA ARG A 122 19.10 14.25 -12.51
C ARG A 122 17.63 14.30 -12.11
N SER A 123 16.77 14.76 -13.00
CA SER A 123 15.33 14.63 -12.87
C SER A 123 14.89 13.18 -13.11
N TRP A 124 13.80 12.79 -12.48
CA TRP A 124 13.15 11.50 -12.69
C TRP A 124 11.68 11.71 -13.04
N SER A 125 11.29 11.27 -14.24
CA SER A 125 9.88 11.33 -14.66
C SER A 125 9.04 10.36 -13.82
N SER A 126 7.95 10.86 -13.25
CA SER A 126 7.11 10.11 -12.34
C SER A 126 5.62 10.38 -12.63
N PRO A 127 5.10 9.97 -13.80
CA PRO A 127 3.67 10.13 -14.13
C PRO A 127 2.79 9.22 -13.26
N ALA A 128 1.54 9.62 -13.04
CA ALA A 128 0.56 8.85 -12.31
C ALA A 128 0.29 7.48 -12.99
N GLY A 129 -0.05 6.48 -12.20
CA GLY A 129 -0.49 5.15 -12.67
C GLY A 129 0.55 4.33 -13.41
N SER A 130 1.84 4.68 -13.35
CA SER A 130 2.88 4.01 -14.16
C SER A 130 3.91 3.23 -13.34
N SER A 131 4.07 3.55 -12.08
CA SER A 131 5.11 2.97 -11.21
C SER A 131 4.81 3.22 -9.75
N ILE A 132 5.49 2.48 -8.88
CA ILE A 132 5.45 2.70 -7.44
C ILE A 132 6.52 3.71 -7.04
N TYR A 133 6.12 4.92 -6.62
CA TYR A 133 7.02 5.93 -6.08
C TYR A 133 6.93 5.91 -4.57
N MET A 134 7.94 5.34 -3.91
CA MET A 134 7.96 5.27 -2.47
C MET A 134 9.34 5.53 -1.87
N SER A 135 9.35 6.02 -0.65
CA SER A 135 10.54 6.19 0.18
C SER A 135 10.28 5.68 1.58
N VAL A 136 11.25 5.05 2.21
CA VAL A 136 11.15 4.52 3.56
C VAL A 136 12.10 5.25 4.51
N LEU A 137 11.60 5.61 5.70
CA LEU A 137 12.41 6.18 6.76
C LEU A 137 13.06 5.06 7.57
N LEU A 138 14.38 4.99 7.52
CA LEU A 138 15.15 4.05 8.31
C LEU A 138 15.94 4.79 9.41
N ARG A 139 15.93 4.25 10.63
CA ARG A 139 16.73 4.71 11.76
C ARG A 139 17.58 3.52 12.28
N PRO A 140 18.52 3.01 11.46
CA PRO A 140 19.31 1.84 11.84
C PRO A 140 20.40 2.23 12.85
N GLY A 141 20.70 1.35 13.81
CA GLY A 141 21.82 1.49 14.72
C GLY A 141 23.17 1.12 14.10
N ILE A 142 23.47 1.62 12.89
CA ILE A 142 24.72 1.33 12.16
C ILE A 142 25.58 2.60 12.04
N VAL A 143 26.90 2.39 11.92
CA VAL A 143 27.82 3.51 11.66
C VAL A 143 27.56 4.11 10.27
N PRO A 144 27.65 5.46 10.11
CA PRO A 144 27.32 6.15 8.85
C PRO A 144 28.07 5.62 7.61
N SER A 145 29.32 5.16 7.78
CA SER A 145 30.14 4.59 6.70
C SER A 145 29.54 3.33 6.08
N LYS A 146 28.66 2.62 6.80
CA LYS A 146 27.96 1.44 6.29
C LYS A 146 26.59 1.76 5.69
N ALA A 147 26.14 3.01 5.70
CA ALA A 147 24.81 3.38 5.22
C ALA A 147 24.58 3.04 3.72
N SER A 148 25.64 3.04 2.91
CA SER A 148 25.57 2.63 1.49
C SER A 148 25.10 1.18 1.29
N MET A 149 25.32 0.30 2.26
CA MET A 149 24.84 -1.10 2.23
C MET A 149 23.29 -1.18 2.23
N LEU A 150 22.60 -0.17 2.77
CA LEU A 150 21.14 -0.12 2.76
C LEU A 150 20.57 -0.12 1.33
N THR A 151 21.33 0.40 0.35
CA THR A 151 20.92 0.33 -1.06
C THR A 151 20.87 -1.11 -1.56
N LEU A 152 21.84 -1.94 -1.17
CA LEU A 152 21.84 -3.37 -1.53
C LEU A 152 20.72 -4.13 -0.83
N VAL A 153 20.50 -3.85 0.45
CA VAL A 153 19.37 -4.43 1.21
C VAL A 153 18.05 -4.09 0.53
N MET A 154 17.87 -2.83 0.12
CA MET A 154 16.64 -2.41 -0.57
C MET A 154 16.50 -3.13 -1.91
N ALA A 155 17.56 -3.23 -2.71
CA ALA A 155 17.51 -3.94 -3.99
C ALA A 155 17.12 -5.42 -3.82
N CYS A 156 17.70 -6.11 -2.84
CA CYS A 156 17.33 -7.50 -2.51
C CYS A 156 15.87 -7.60 -2.04
N SER A 157 15.41 -6.65 -1.21
CA SER A 157 14.03 -6.64 -0.72
C SER A 157 13.02 -6.43 -1.84
N VAL A 158 13.30 -5.54 -2.79
CA VAL A 158 12.44 -5.30 -3.96
C VAL A 158 12.43 -6.53 -4.87
N ALA A 159 13.59 -7.12 -5.16
CA ALA A 159 13.69 -8.32 -5.98
C ALA A 159 12.91 -9.49 -5.37
N GLU A 160 13.03 -9.68 -4.05
CA GLU A 160 12.28 -10.73 -3.33
C GLU A 160 10.78 -10.46 -3.34
N GLY A 161 10.35 -9.21 -3.13
CA GLY A 161 8.95 -8.81 -3.21
C GLY A 161 8.34 -9.09 -4.60
N ILE A 162 9.06 -8.75 -5.67
CA ILE A 162 8.62 -9.04 -7.05
C ILE A 162 8.49 -10.55 -7.26
N LYS A 163 9.47 -11.34 -6.82
CA LYS A 163 9.40 -12.81 -6.94
C LYS A 163 8.17 -13.39 -6.22
N GLN A 164 7.87 -12.91 -5.02
CA GLN A 164 6.70 -13.36 -4.27
C GLN A 164 5.39 -12.99 -4.96
N CYS A 165 5.27 -11.79 -5.53
CA CYS A 165 4.09 -11.38 -6.30
C CYS A 165 3.89 -12.27 -7.53
N LEU A 166 4.95 -12.49 -8.34
CA LEU A 166 4.87 -13.33 -9.53
C LEU A 166 4.54 -14.79 -9.20
N ALA A 167 5.11 -15.34 -8.13
CA ALA A 167 4.80 -16.70 -7.68
C ALA A 167 3.33 -16.84 -7.24
N ALA A 168 2.76 -15.81 -6.61
CA ALA A 168 1.36 -15.80 -6.20
C ALA A 168 0.38 -15.78 -7.40
N GLU A 169 0.79 -15.18 -8.51
CA GLU A 169 0.02 -15.09 -9.76
C GLU A 169 0.28 -16.27 -10.70
N GLY A 170 1.10 -17.26 -10.32
CA GLY A 170 1.48 -18.39 -11.17
C GLY A 170 2.40 -18.02 -12.33
N GLY A 171 3.04 -16.85 -12.28
CA GLY A 171 3.99 -16.36 -13.28
C GLY A 171 5.36 -17.03 -13.18
N GLU A 172 6.10 -17.09 -14.28
CA GLU A 172 7.50 -17.50 -14.29
C GLU A 172 8.35 -16.48 -13.50
N ILE A 173 9.16 -16.98 -12.57
CA ILE A 173 10.09 -16.16 -11.79
C ILE A 173 11.31 -15.86 -12.64
N PRO A 174 11.57 -14.60 -13.05
CA PRO A 174 12.78 -14.25 -13.78
C PRO A 174 14.02 -14.58 -12.94
N GLN A 175 15.00 -15.25 -13.54
CA GLN A 175 16.30 -15.38 -12.90
C GLN A 175 16.99 -14.01 -12.90
N VAL A 176 17.11 -13.41 -11.74
CA VAL A 176 17.92 -12.18 -11.55
C VAL A 176 19.38 -12.62 -11.56
N GLN A 177 20.11 -12.25 -12.62
CA GLN A 177 21.57 -12.41 -12.72
C GLN A 177 22.28 -11.29 -11.98
#